data_4ff8f4285f4a1dcca3c750e033e4af3e
#
_entry.id   4ff8f4285f4a1dcca3c750e033e4af3e
#
_cell.length_a   1.000
_cell.length_b   1.000
_cell.length_c   1.000
_cell.angle_alpha   90.00
_cell.angle_beta   90.00
_cell.angle_gamma   90.00
#
_symmetry.space_group_name_H-M   'P 1'
#
loop_
_entity.id
_entity.type
_entity.pdbx_description
1 polymer ?
#
loop_
_entity_poly.entity_id
_entity_poly.type
_entity_poly.pdbx_seq_one_letter_code
_entity_poly.pdbx_strand_id
1 'polypeptide(L)'
;YMYGKQRVLYPMKRVGERGAGKWERIGWDQAVSEISDKIIEHATESGPDSVTFAMGTQMILKKASFTAMFRFANATGIVVPETFAGVGDLPVGAYMTLGYELPGDNMAAIYKSKCCLVWAANPAATRIPDAHFFWEAKYNGTEVVVISPEFSASAVHASKWLNPKPGTDTALAMAMAQTIIADRLIDWDYIREQTDLPFLVRTDNQKFLRASDFGETGERADSVFYF
;
A
#
# COMPACT_ATOMS: atom_id res chain seq x y z
N TYR A 1 -13.74 -7.64 -22.90
CA TYR A 1 -13.57 -8.90 -22.13
C TYR A 1 -14.73 -9.13 -21.14
N MET A 2 -15.23 -8.13 -20.41
CA MET A 2 -16.31 -8.30 -19.42
C MET A 2 -17.61 -8.90 -19.99
N TYR A 3 -17.94 -8.57 -21.22
CA TYR A 3 -19.13 -9.05 -21.94
C TYR A 3 -18.79 -9.96 -23.14
N GLY A 4 -17.56 -10.44 -23.18
CA GLY A 4 -17.09 -11.32 -24.27
C GLY A 4 -17.69 -12.73 -24.18
N LYS A 5 -17.83 -13.39 -25.30
CA LYS A 5 -18.38 -14.76 -25.41
C LYS A 5 -17.55 -15.81 -24.63
N GLN A 6 -16.27 -15.51 -24.36
CA GLN A 6 -15.35 -16.40 -23.64
C GLN A 6 -15.42 -16.22 -22.11
N ARG A 7 -16.25 -15.31 -21.60
CA ARG A 7 -16.39 -15.13 -20.16
C ARG A 7 -17.06 -16.35 -19.54
N VAL A 8 -16.49 -16.86 -18.45
CA VAL A 8 -17.09 -17.92 -17.62
C VAL A 8 -18.32 -17.35 -16.92
N LEU A 9 -19.49 -17.88 -17.22
CA LEU A 9 -20.78 -17.42 -16.67
C LEU A 9 -21.36 -18.35 -15.61
N TYR A 10 -20.85 -19.55 -15.50
CA TYR A 10 -21.36 -20.61 -14.63
C TYR A 10 -20.21 -21.29 -13.91
N PRO A 11 -20.47 -21.92 -12.74
CA PRO A 11 -19.45 -22.73 -12.09
C PRO A 11 -18.93 -23.83 -13.00
N MET A 12 -17.63 -24.04 -12.96
CA MET A 12 -16.95 -25.06 -13.76
C MET A 12 -16.17 -25.97 -12.82
N LYS A 13 -16.32 -27.28 -13.01
CA LYS A 13 -15.56 -28.29 -12.31
C LYS A 13 -14.52 -28.92 -13.23
N ARG A 14 -13.31 -29.09 -12.74
CA ARG A 14 -12.28 -29.81 -13.49
C ARG A 14 -12.58 -31.31 -13.51
N VAL A 15 -12.55 -31.90 -14.69
CA VAL A 15 -12.83 -33.34 -14.92
C VAL A 15 -11.62 -34.12 -15.45
N GLY A 16 -10.45 -33.56 -15.38
CA GLY A 16 -9.20 -34.19 -15.81
C GLY A 16 -8.06 -33.87 -14.87
N GLU A 17 -6.88 -34.32 -15.26
CA GLU A 17 -5.65 -33.99 -14.55
C GLU A 17 -5.39 -32.49 -14.51
N ARG A 18 -4.66 -32.04 -13.49
CA ARG A 18 -4.26 -30.63 -13.38
C ARG A 18 -3.44 -30.21 -14.61
N GLY A 19 -3.85 -29.14 -15.27
CA GLY A 19 -3.22 -28.65 -16.50
C GLY A 19 -3.82 -29.18 -17.79
N ALA A 20 -4.68 -30.21 -17.76
CA ALA A 20 -5.30 -30.77 -18.96
C ALA A 20 -6.36 -29.84 -19.63
N GLY A 21 -6.79 -28.78 -18.94
CA GLY A 21 -7.78 -27.84 -19.45
C GLY A 21 -9.18 -28.40 -19.66
N LYS A 22 -9.51 -29.55 -19.06
CA LYS A 22 -10.80 -30.19 -19.19
C LYS A 22 -11.73 -29.79 -18.07
N TRP A 23 -12.85 -29.16 -18.43
CA TRP A 23 -13.82 -28.60 -17.49
C TRP A 23 -15.23 -28.98 -17.91
N GLU A 24 -16.10 -29.23 -16.95
CA GLU A 24 -17.54 -29.37 -17.15
C GLU A 24 -18.30 -28.28 -16.39
N ARG A 25 -19.43 -27.89 -16.93
CA ARG A 25 -20.34 -26.96 -16.27
C ARG A 25 -21.15 -27.68 -15.21
N ILE A 26 -21.20 -27.09 -14.00
CA ILE A 26 -22.03 -27.59 -12.90
C ILE A 26 -23.03 -26.54 -12.44
N GLY A 27 -24.03 -26.93 -11.65
CA GLY A 27 -24.95 -26.00 -11.02
C GLY A 27 -24.35 -25.30 -9.80
N TRP A 28 -24.93 -24.17 -9.39
CA TRP A 28 -24.50 -23.46 -8.19
C TRP A 28 -24.69 -24.28 -6.93
N ASP A 29 -25.80 -25.00 -6.79
CA ASP A 29 -26.09 -25.83 -5.63
C ASP A 29 -25.04 -26.93 -5.47
N GLN A 30 -24.69 -27.57 -6.58
CA GLN A 30 -23.62 -28.58 -6.60
C GLN A 30 -22.27 -27.96 -6.21
N ALA A 31 -21.92 -26.81 -6.79
CA ALA A 31 -20.66 -26.15 -6.48
C ALA A 31 -20.55 -25.78 -5.00
N VAL A 32 -21.61 -25.20 -4.43
CA VAL A 32 -21.65 -24.82 -3.01
C VAL A 32 -21.58 -26.07 -2.12
N SER A 33 -22.35 -27.12 -2.41
CA SER A 33 -22.29 -28.38 -1.64
C SER A 33 -20.88 -28.98 -1.63
N GLU A 34 -20.29 -29.19 -2.81
CA GLU A 34 -18.97 -29.81 -2.91
C GLU A 34 -17.87 -28.99 -2.21
N ILE A 35 -17.93 -27.65 -2.29
CA ILE A 35 -16.99 -26.77 -1.57
C ILE A 35 -17.20 -26.86 -0.07
N SER A 36 -18.45 -26.85 0.39
CA SER A 36 -18.79 -26.96 1.81
C SER A 36 -18.32 -28.29 2.38
N ASP A 37 -18.58 -29.40 1.67
CA ASP A 37 -18.16 -30.74 2.08
C ASP A 37 -16.62 -30.82 2.23
N LYS A 38 -15.89 -30.22 1.32
CA LYS A 38 -14.41 -30.17 1.40
C LYS A 38 -13.90 -29.32 2.56
N ILE A 39 -14.54 -28.18 2.85
CA ILE A 39 -14.18 -27.37 4.02
C ILE A 39 -14.44 -28.15 5.31
N ILE A 40 -15.60 -28.82 5.42
CA ILE A 40 -15.96 -29.62 6.58
C ILE A 40 -15.01 -30.81 6.75
N GLU A 41 -14.68 -31.50 5.67
CA GLU A 41 -13.73 -32.62 5.65
C GLU A 41 -12.38 -32.18 6.24
N HIS A 42 -11.75 -31.15 5.67
CA HIS A 42 -10.44 -30.68 6.13
C HIS A 42 -10.48 -30.08 7.53
N ALA A 43 -11.53 -29.35 7.87
CA ALA A 43 -11.69 -28.81 9.23
C ALA A 43 -11.87 -29.91 10.28
N THR A 44 -12.52 -31.02 9.91
CA THR A 44 -12.71 -32.18 10.81
C THR A 44 -11.44 -33.01 10.98
N GLU A 45 -10.69 -33.18 9.89
CA GLU A 45 -9.47 -34.01 9.90
C GLU A 45 -8.26 -33.29 10.52
N SER A 46 -8.12 -31.99 10.26
CA SER A 46 -6.88 -31.23 10.54
C SER A 46 -7.10 -29.94 11.31
N GLY A 47 -8.33 -29.65 11.71
CA GLY A 47 -8.72 -28.38 12.34
C GLY A 47 -9.13 -27.31 11.33
N PRO A 48 -9.98 -26.35 11.72
CA PRO A 48 -10.48 -25.31 10.83
C PRO A 48 -9.38 -24.38 10.31
N ASP A 49 -8.29 -24.24 11.03
CA ASP A 49 -7.09 -23.48 10.67
C ASP A 49 -6.26 -24.10 9.53
N SER A 50 -6.57 -25.34 9.15
CA SER A 50 -6.02 -25.95 7.94
C SER A 50 -6.59 -25.38 6.64
N VAL A 51 -7.70 -24.66 6.73
CA VAL A 51 -8.38 -24.01 5.61
C VAL A 51 -8.04 -22.52 5.59
N THR A 52 -7.55 -22.04 4.46
CA THR A 52 -7.15 -20.64 4.28
C THR A 52 -8.03 -19.93 3.25
N PHE A 53 -8.52 -18.76 3.60
CA PHE A 53 -9.27 -17.88 2.69
C PHE A 53 -8.34 -16.86 2.03
N ALA A 54 -7.87 -17.15 0.82
CA ALA A 54 -7.09 -16.17 0.05
C ALA A 54 -8.01 -15.17 -0.65
N MET A 55 -7.87 -13.89 -0.31
CA MET A 55 -8.67 -12.84 -0.92
C MET A 55 -7.85 -11.92 -1.83
N GLY A 56 -8.54 -11.32 -2.81
CA GLY A 56 -7.98 -10.22 -3.59
C GLY A 56 -8.41 -8.86 -3.05
N THR A 57 -7.63 -7.83 -3.34
CA THR A 57 -7.86 -6.43 -2.88
C THR A 57 -9.22 -5.86 -3.29
N GLN A 58 -9.80 -6.36 -4.38
CA GLN A 58 -11.11 -5.91 -4.87
C GLN A 58 -12.26 -6.15 -3.87
N MET A 59 -12.09 -7.10 -2.95
CA MET A 59 -13.10 -7.38 -1.93
C MET A 59 -13.24 -6.25 -0.92
N ILE A 60 -12.16 -5.52 -0.63
CA ILE A 60 -12.14 -4.39 0.31
C ILE A 60 -13.03 -3.25 -0.17
N LEU A 61 -13.10 -3.03 -1.48
CA LEU A 61 -13.92 -1.99 -2.08
C LEU A 61 -15.43 -2.29 -2.05
N LYS A 62 -15.81 -3.52 -1.70
CA LYS A 62 -17.21 -3.96 -1.61
C LYS A 62 -17.55 -4.31 -0.17
N LYS A 63 -18.03 -3.34 0.59
CA LYS A 63 -18.33 -3.50 2.02
C LYS A 63 -19.11 -4.78 2.36
N ALA A 64 -20.14 -5.11 1.59
CA ALA A 64 -20.94 -6.31 1.81
C ALA A 64 -20.13 -7.61 1.65
N SER A 65 -19.31 -7.71 0.61
CA SER A 65 -18.47 -8.89 0.36
C SER A 65 -17.37 -9.04 1.42
N PHE A 66 -16.77 -7.92 1.80
CA PHE A 66 -15.75 -7.88 2.85
C PHE A 66 -16.32 -8.33 4.21
N THR A 67 -17.45 -7.76 4.61
CA THR A 67 -18.14 -8.14 5.86
C THR A 67 -18.58 -9.61 5.85
N ALA A 68 -19.12 -10.09 4.73
CA ALA A 68 -19.55 -11.49 4.59
C ALA A 68 -18.36 -12.47 4.70
N MET A 69 -17.21 -12.11 4.13
CA MET A 69 -15.98 -12.92 4.23
C MET A 69 -15.53 -13.06 5.69
N PHE A 70 -15.37 -11.96 6.41
CA PHE A 70 -14.95 -12.04 7.82
C PHE A 70 -15.97 -12.72 8.71
N ARG A 71 -17.27 -12.50 8.44
CA ARG A 71 -18.32 -13.25 9.15
C ARG A 71 -18.20 -14.75 8.91
N PHE A 72 -17.98 -15.17 7.67
CA PHE A 72 -17.77 -16.57 7.32
C PHE A 72 -16.52 -17.14 8.01
N ALA A 73 -15.39 -16.43 7.91
CA ALA A 73 -14.14 -16.87 8.54
C ALA A 73 -14.28 -17.01 10.06
N ASN A 74 -14.89 -16.03 10.73
CA ASN A 74 -15.11 -16.09 12.18
C ASN A 74 -16.08 -17.20 12.59
N ALA A 75 -17.10 -17.47 11.78
CA ALA A 75 -18.08 -18.53 12.07
C ALA A 75 -17.50 -19.94 11.87
N THR A 76 -16.55 -20.10 10.96
CA THR A 76 -15.96 -21.39 10.60
C THR A 76 -14.61 -21.66 11.25
N GLY A 77 -13.94 -20.62 11.75
CA GLY A 77 -12.58 -20.74 12.31
C GLY A 77 -11.48 -20.85 11.27
N ILE A 78 -11.77 -20.64 9.99
CA ILE A 78 -10.75 -20.68 8.93
C ILE A 78 -9.81 -19.46 9.00
N VAL A 79 -8.59 -19.64 8.48
CA VAL A 79 -7.57 -18.59 8.51
C VAL A 79 -7.76 -17.59 7.39
N VAL A 80 -7.76 -16.31 7.74
CA VAL A 80 -7.59 -15.22 6.77
C VAL A 80 -6.18 -14.67 6.94
N PRO A 81 -5.25 -14.95 6.01
CA PRO A 81 -3.88 -14.48 6.11
C PRO A 81 -3.84 -12.97 5.91
N GLU A 82 -2.85 -12.35 6.53
CA GLU A 82 -2.56 -10.94 6.30
C GLU A 82 -2.02 -10.74 4.89
N THR A 83 -2.86 -10.24 4.01
CA THR A 83 -2.55 -10.18 2.57
C THR A 83 -1.58 -9.05 2.24
N PHE A 84 -1.66 -7.91 2.95
CA PHE A 84 -0.93 -6.70 2.59
C PHE A 84 0.49 -6.65 3.15
N ALA A 85 0.72 -7.12 4.37
CA ALA A 85 2.06 -7.16 4.95
C ALA A 85 2.99 -8.09 4.17
N GLY A 86 2.47 -9.19 3.63
CA GLY A 86 3.24 -10.14 2.82
C GLY A 86 3.75 -9.59 1.50
N VAL A 87 3.10 -8.56 0.94
CA VAL A 87 3.50 -7.89 -0.31
C VAL A 87 4.08 -6.49 -0.09
N GLY A 88 4.16 -6.02 1.15
CA GLY A 88 4.73 -4.71 1.48
C GLY A 88 3.86 -3.51 1.07
N ASP A 89 2.57 -3.71 0.87
CA ASP A 89 1.63 -2.67 0.43
C ASP A 89 1.21 -1.70 1.55
N LEU A 90 1.53 -2.04 2.81
CA LEU A 90 1.20 -1.18 3.94
C LEU A 90 2.24 -0.07 4.09
N PRO A 91 1.81 1.19 4.25
CA PRO A 91 2.70 2.34 4.34
C PRO A 91 3.29 2.49 5.76
N VAL A 92 4.05 1.50 6.22
CA VAL A 92 4.63 1.47 7.58
C VAL A 92 5.45 2.73 7.86
N GLY A 93 6.24 3.19 6.89
CA GLY A 93 7.00 4.43 7.02
C GLY A 93 6.12 5.66 7.25
N ALA A 94 4.98 5.76 6.56
CA ALA A 94 4.02 6.85 6.77
C ALA A 94 3.40 6.77 8.18
N TYR A 95 3.02 5.58 8.64
CA TYR A 95 2.55 5.38 10.01
C TYR A 95 3.57 5.82 11.06
N MET A 96 4.82 5.44 10.90
CA MET A 96 5.90 5.79 11.83
C MET A 96 6.18 7.30 11.84
N THR A 97 6.01 7.97 10.70
CA THR A 97 6.35 9.38 10.53
C THR A 97 5.17 10.29 10.83
N LEU A 98 3.96 9.91 10.39
CA LEU A 98 2.78 10.78 10.41
C LEU A 98 1.71 10.33 11.40
N GLY A 99 1.81 9.11 11.92
CA GLY A 99 0.84 8.52 12.85
C GLY A 99 -0.46 8.05 12.20
N TYR A 100 -0.59 8.12 10.86
CA TYR A 100 -1.76 7.64 10.12
C TYR A 100 -1.42 7.16 8.69
N GLU A 101 -2.35 6.46 8.06
CA GLU A 101 -2.09 5.58 6.94
C GLU A 101 -1.66 6.26 5.64
N LEU A 102 -2.19 7.34 5.24
CA LEU A 102 -1.74 8.09 4.06
C LEU A 102 -2.42 9.44 3.99
N PRO A 103 -1.68 10.53 4.00
CA PRO A 103 -2.21 11.79 3.51
C PRO A 103 -2.37 11.66 1.99
N GLY A 104 -3.58 11.33 1.54
CA GLY A 104 -3.90 11.37 0.12
C GLY A 104 -4.39 12.76 -0.25
N ASP A 105 -3.82 13.34 -1.27
CA ASP A 105 -4.39 14.53 -1.90
C ASP A 105 -5.11 14.13 -3.21
N ASN A 106 -5.89 15.06 -3.74
CA ASN A 106 -6.51 14.91 -5.04
C ASN A 106 -5.43 14.90 -6.13
N MET A 107 -5.55 13.98 -7.09
CA MET A 107 -4.60 13.88 -8.21
C MET A 107 -4.42 15.20 -8.98
N ALA A 108 -5.44 16.03 -9.03
CA ALA A 108 -5.34 17.36 -9.65
C ALA A 108 -4.37 18.31 -8.90
N ALA A 109 -4.01 18.03 -7.66
CA ALA A 109 -3.02 18.82 -6.92
C ALA A 109 -1.62 18.78 -7.58
N ILE A 110 -1.32 17.75 -8.36
CA ILE A 110 -0.08 17.62 -9.13
C ILE A 110 0.13 18.79 -10.07
N TYR A 111 -0.94 19.40 -10.61
CA TYR A 111 -0.84 20.58 -11.47
C TYR A 111 -0.24 21.81 -10.78
N LYS A 112 -0.27 21.85 -9.46
CA LYS A 112 0.32 22.93 -8.66
C LYS A 112 1.74 22.62 -8.19
N SER A 113 2.21 21.41 -8.44
CA SER A 113 3.54 20.94 -8.03
C SER A 113 4.59 21.40 -9.03
N LYS A 114 5.78 21.78 -8.55
CA LYS A 114 6.94 22.03 -9.41
C LYS A 114 7.69 20.77 -9.76
N CYS A 115 7.62 19.77 -8.88
CA CYS A 115 8.26 18.46 -9.06
C CYS A 115 7.32 17.37 -8.55
N CYS A 116 7.23 16.26 -9.29
CA CYS A 116 6.49 15.08 -8.93
C CYS A 116 7.40 13.85 -9.03
N LEU A 117 7.60 13.15 -7.92
CA LEU A 117 8.34 11.90 -7.87
C LEU A 117 7.37 10.71 -7.97
N VAL A 118 7.43 9.97 -9.07
CA VAL A 118 6.70 8.73 -9.27
C VAL A 118 7.63 7.58 -8.87
N TRP A 119 7.55 7.18 -7.60
CA TRP A 119 8.49 6.24 -7.01
C TRP A 119 7.90 4.84 -6.90
N ALA A 120 8.59 3.86 -7.49
CA ALA A 120 8.19 2.45 -7.52
C ALA A 120 6.73 2.22 -7.99
N ALA A 121 6.22 3.12 -8.83
CA ALA A 121 4.86 3.08 -9.34
C ALA A 121 4.83 3.18 -10.87
N ASN A 122 3.81 2.57 -11.47
CA ASN A 122 3.59 2.63 -12.91
C ASN A 122 2.14 3.08 -13.20
N PRO A 123 1.80 4.37 -12.97
CA PRO A 123 0.43 4.87 -13.16
C PRO A 123 -0.09 4.66 -14.59
N ALA A 124 0.75 4.68 -15.60
CA ALA A 124 0.32 4.43 -16.98
C ALA A 124 -0.27 3.02 -17.19
N ALA A 125 0.09 2.05 -16.34
CA ALA A 125 -0.42 0.69 -16.43
C ALA A 125 -1.40 0.34 -15.29
N THR A 126 -1.19 0.89 -14.08
CA THR A 126 -1.92 0.47 -12.88
C THR A 126 -2.96 1.49 -12.41
N ARG A 127 -2.86 2.74 -12.87
CA ARG A 127 -3.76 3.86 -12.56
C ARG A 127 -4.13 4.61 -13.84
N ILE A 128 -4.55 3.88 -14.86
CA ILE A 128 -4.80 4.42 -16.21
C ILE A 128 -5.67 5.69 -16.20
N PRO A 129 -6.78 5.78 -15.44
CA PRO A 129 -7.58 7.00 -15.36
C PRO A 129 -6.84 8.20 -14.77
N ASP A 130 -5.83 7.96 -13.93
CA ASP A 130 -5.09 9.02 -13.24
C ASP A 130 -3.80 9.41 -14.00
N ALA A 131 -3.37 8.60 -14.95
CA ALA A 131 -2.10 8.78 -15.64
C ALA A 131 -2.00 10.13 -16.38
N HIS A 132 -3.11 10.62 -16.91
CA HIS A 132 -3.13 11.89 -17.63
C HIS A 132 -2.74 13.09 -16.75
N PHE A 133 -3.05 13.06 -15.44
CA PHE A 133 -2.68 14.14 -14.53
C PHE A 133 -1.15 14.37 -14.48
N PHE A 134 -0.37 13.28 -14.50
CA PHE A 134 1.09 13.38 -14.47
C PHE A 134 1.64 14.00 -15.76
N TRP A 135 1.07 13.63 -16.90
CA TRP A 135 1.55 14.11 -18.20
C TRP A 135 1.11 15.54 -18.49
N GLU A 136 -0.13 15.87 -18.14
CA GLU A 136 -0.64 17.23 -18.26
C GLU A 136 0.10 18.18 -17.31
N ALA A 137 0.41 17.77 -16.09
CA ALA A 137 1.24 18.52 -15.17
C ALA A 137 2.63 18.83 -15.78
N LYS A 138 3.24 17.85 -16.46
CA LYS A 138 4.50 18.07 -17.16
C LYS A 138 4.38 19.13 -18.25
N TYR A 139 3.31 19.13 -19.03
CA TYR A 139 3.07 20.17 -20.05
C TYR A 139 2.88 21.56 -19.44
N ASN A 140 2.43 21.62 -18.18
CA ASN A 140 2.30 22.84 -17.40
C ASN A 140 3.57 23.22 -16.61
N GLY A 141 4.69 22.55 -16.85
CA GLY A 141 5.99 22.86 -16.27
C GLY A 141 6.39 22.11 -15.01
N THR A 142 5.59 21.13 -14.55
CA THR A 142 5.98 20.22 -13.48
C THR A 142 7.10 19.29 -13.98
N GLU A 143 8.19 19.17 -13.25
CA GLU A 143 9.19 18.13 -13.52
C GLU A 143 8.70 16.79 -12.98
N VAL A 144 8.44 15.82 -13.86
CA VAL A 144 7.99 14.49 -13.49
C VAL A 144 9.19 13.53 -13.55
N VAL A 145 9.61 13.03 -12.39
CA VAL A 145 10.72 12.10 -12.26
C VAL A 145 10.19 10.72 -11.92
N VAL A 146 10.45 9.74 -12.76
CA VAL A 146 10.10 8.33 -12.48
C VAL A 146 11.33 7.63 -11.89
N ILE A 147 11.13 7.02 -10.72
CA ILE A 147 12.14 6.25 -9.99
C ILE A 147 11.70 4.80 -9.97
N SER A 148 12.33 3.98 -10.80
CA SER A 148 11.98 2.56 -10.92
C SER A 148 13.13 1.74 -11.50
N PRO A 149 13.26 0.46 -11.13
CA PRO A 149 14.34 -0.40 -11.64
C PRO A 149 14.18 -0.77 -13.12
N GLU A 150 13.01 -0.53 -13.71
CA GLU A 150 12.72 -0.79 -15.11
C GLU A 150 12.21 0.46 -15.84
N PHE A 151 12.48 0.54 -17.14
CA PHE A 151 11.94 1.60 -17.98
C PHE A 151 10.49 1.28 -18.36
N SER A 152 9.58 1.62 -17.45
CA SER A 152 8.15 1.35 -17.58
C SER A 152 7.44 2.30 -18.55
N ALA A 153 6.18 1.98 -18.89
CA ALA A 153 5.33 2.87 -19.68
C ALA A 153 5.20 4.30 -19.10
N SER A 154 5.28 4.44 -17.77
CA SER A 154 5.30 5.75 -17.11
C SER A 154 6.61 6.50 -17.33
N ALA A 155 7.73 5.80 -17.47
CA ALA A 155 9.03 6.42 -17.70
C ALA A 155 9.13 7.05 -19.11
N VAL A 156 8.40 6.54 -20.10
CA VAL A 156 8.39 7.07 -21.47
C VAL A 156 8.01 8.56 -21.50
N HIS A 157 7.08 8.97 -20.63
CA HIS A 157 6.58 10.34 -20.58
C HIS A 157 7.24 11.20 -19.50
N ALA A 158 8.11 10.62 -18.68
CA ALA A 158 8.79 11.35 -17.60
C ALA A 158 9.75 12.43 -18.15
N SER A 159 10.05 13.43 -17.34
CA SER A 159 11.14 14.39 -17.60
C SER A 159 12.50 13.72 -17.37
N LYS A 160 12.54 12.83 -16.37
CA LYS A 160 13.75 12.08 -15.99
C LYS A 160 13.35 10.69 -15.47
N TRP A 161 14.15 9.70 -15.80
CA TRP A 161 14.08 8.38 -15.22
C TRP A 161 15.34 8.07 -14.43
N LEU A 162 15.17 7.67 -13.18
CA LEU A 162 16.23 7.19 -12.30
C LEU A 162 16.07 5.69 -12.11
N ASN A 163 17.14 4.96 -12.33
CA ASN A 163 17.18 3.50 -12.25
C ASN A 163 17.98 3.05 -11.02
N PRO A 164 17.40 3.05 -9.81
CA PRO A 164 18.06 2.51 -8.64
C PRO A 164 18.13 0.98 -8.74
N LYS A 165 19.22 0.41 -8.22
CA LYS A 165 19.28 -1.04 -8.01
C LYS A 165 18.20 -1.45 -7.00
N PRO A 166 17.42 -2.51 -7.23
CA PRO A 166 16.44 -2.99 -6.26
C PRO A 166 17.03 -3.12 -4.85
N GLY A 167 16.32 -2.62 -3.85
CA GLY A 167 16.76 -2.58 -2.45
C GLY A 167 17.66 -1.38 -2.09
N THR A 168 17.88 -0.41 -2.99
CA THR A 168 18.68 0.80 -2.71
C THR A 168 17.85 2.08 -2.63
N ASP A 169 16.54 1.98 -2.57
CA ASP A 169 15.61 3.13 -2.49
C ASP A 169 15.91 4.03 -1.29
N THR A 170 16.15 3.43 -0.13
CA THR A 170 16.50 4.16 1.08
C THR A 170 17.81 4.95 0.90
N ALA A 171 18.81 4.38 0.25
CA ALA A 171 20.07 5.07 -0.01
C ALA A 171 19.85 6.28 -0.94
N LEU A 172 18.99 6.15 -1.96
CA LEU A 172 18.63 7.26 -2.83
C LEU A 172 17.89 8.36 -2.05
N ALA A 173 16.89 8.00 -1.22
CA ALA A 173 16.16 8.95 -0.40
C ALA A 173 17.08 9.70 0.58
N MET A 174 18.00 8.99 1.23
CA MET A 174 19.00 9.58 2.14
C MET A 174 19.99 10.50 1.39
N ALA A 175 20.39 10.15 0.18
CA ALA A 175 21.23 11.02 -0.65
C ALA A 175 20.51 12.32 -1.03
N MET A 176 19.20 12.25 -1.36
CA MET A 176 18.40 13.45 -1.62
C MET A 176 18.30 14.34 -0.36
N ALA A 177 18.01 13.74 0.80
CA ALA A 177 17.97 14.47 2.07
C ALA A 177 19.34 15.11 2.41
N GLN A 178 20.41 14.36 2.23
CA GLN A 178 21.77 14.88 2.45
C GLN A 178 22.08 16.08 1.56
N THR A 179 21.69 16.04 0.29
CA THR A 179 21.88 17.18 -0.64
C THR A 179 21.09 18.41 -0.19
N ILE A 180 19.82 18.22 0.20
CA ILE A 180 18.98 19.30 0.70
C ILE A 180 19.62 19.98 1.94
N ILE A 181 20.17 19.19 2.85
CA ILE A 181 20.84 19.70 4.06
C ILE A 181 22.14 20.40 3.71
N ALA A 182 23.01 19.74 2.91
CA ALA A 182 24.32 20.26 2.55
C ALA A 182 24.25 21.58 1.77
N ASP A 183 23.30 21.70 0.86
CA ASP A 183 23.11 22.88 0.03
C ASP A 183 22.24 23.95 0.71
N ARG A 184 21.85 23.72 1.97
CA ARG A 184 21.01 24.63 2.78
C ARG A 184 19.67 24.97 2.14
N LEU A 185 19.04 23.98 1.49
CA LEU A 185 17.76 24.10 0.81
C LEU A 185 16.56 23.80 1.73
N ILE A 186 16.79 23.70 3.03
CA ILE A 186 15.76 23.40 4.03
C ILE A 186 14.82 24.60 4.16
N ASP A 187 13.54 24.35 4.08
CA ASP A 187 12.48 25.30 4.47
C ASP A 187 12.33 25.26 6.01
N TRP A 188 13.07 26.13 6.68
CA TRP A 188 13.10 26.15 8.15
C TRP A 188 11.77 26.56 8.77
N ASP A 189 10.96 27.36 8.10
CA ASP A 189 9.66 27.76 8.64
C ASP A 189 8.70 26.58 8.65
N TYR A 190 8.64 25.83 7.54
CA TYR A 190 7.89 24.57 7.48
C TYR A 190 8.40 23.55 8.51
N ILE A 191 9.72 23.36 8.60
CA ILE A 191 10.33 22.37 9.51
C ILE A 191 9.96 22.68 10.96
N ARG A 192 10.01 23.93 11.38
CA ARG A 192 9.69 24.34 12.76
C ARG A 192 8.23 24.19 13.12
N GLU A 193 7.35 24.44 12.17
CA GLU A 193 5.91 24.40 12.43
C GLU A 193 5.26 23.02 12.25
N GLN A 194 5.78 22.23 11.29
CA GLN A 194 5.06 21.05 10.80
C GLN A 194 5.78 19.72 11.08
N THR A 195 6.99 19.77 11.64
CA THR A 195 7.76 18.53 11.87
C THR A 195 8.37 18.48 13.27
N ASP A 196 8.82 17.30 13.66
CA ASP A 196 9.52 17.04 14.90
C ASP A 196 11.06 17.20 14.79
N LEU A 197 11.57 17.51 13.60
CA LEU A 197 13.01 17.64 13.36
C LEU A 197 13.74 18.64 14.29
N PRO A 198 13.14 19.77 14.70
CA PRO A 198 13.79 20.71 15.63
C PRO A 198 13.87 20.22 17.07
N PHE A 199 13.12 19.18 17.46
CA PHE A 199 13.05 18.75 18.85
C PHE A 199 14.36 18.16 19.34
N LEU A 200 14.74 18.52 20.56
CA LEU A 200 15.92 17.97 21.21
C LEU A 200 15.68 16.51 21.60
N VAL A 201 16.67 15.67 21.29
CA VAL A 201 16.66 14.26 21.62
C VAL A 201 17.64 13.98 22.75
N ARG A 202 17.18 13.34 23.79
CA ARG A 202 18.02 12.92 24.93
C ARG A 202 18.97 11.81 24.49
N THR A 203 20.22 11.91 24.88
CA THR A 203 21.26 10.93 24.54
C THR A 203 21.22 9.65 25.37
N ASP A 204 20.59 9.71 26.55
CA ASP A 204 20.51 8.59 27.50
C ASP A 204 19.43 7.56 27.12
N ASN A 205 18.31 8.00 26.51
CA ASN A 205 17.17 7.13 26.21
C ASN A 205 16.59 7.30 24.82
N GLN A 206 17.19 8.17 23.98
CA GLN A 206 16.76 8.44 22.59
C GLN A 206 15.31 8.95 22.46
N LYS A 207 14.77 9.56 23.51
CA LYS A 207 13.44 10.19 23.49
C LYS A 207 13.56 11.69 23.36
N PHE A 208 12.50 12.34 22.87
CA PHE A 208 12.42 13.80 22.87
C PHE A 208 12.46 14.35 24.27
N LEU A 209 13.18 15.44 24.43
CA LEU A 209 13.27 16.17 25.70
C LEU A 209 11.95 16.87 26.01
N ARG A 210 11.39 16.63 27.19
CA ARG A 210 10.08 17.10 27.63
C ARG A 210 10.19 17.92 28.91
N ALA A 211 9.16 18.71 29.20
CA ALA A 211 9.09 19.49 30.45
C ALA A 211 9.11 18.58 31.70
N SER A 212 8.50 17.42 31.63
CA SER A 212 8.56 16.41 32.68
C SER A 212 9.97 15.93 33.03
N ASP A 213 10.90 15.95 32.06
CA ASP A 213 12.31 15.59 32.30
C ASP A 213 13.05 16.59 33.23
N PHE A 214 12.52 17.80 33.34
CA PHE A 214 13.02 18.84 34.26
C PHE A 214 12.24 18.89 35.59
N GLY A 215 11.39 17.90 35.85
CA GLY A 215 10.60 17.82 37.07
C GLY A 215 9.32 18.67 37.06
N GLU A 216 8.95 19.21 35.92
CA GLU A 216 7.64 19.85 35.78
C GLU A 216 6.54 18.80 35.93
N THR A 217 5.50 19.17 36.70
CA THR A 217 4.34 18.30 36.97
C THR A 217 3.07 18.95 36.45
N GLY A 218 2.13 18.13 35.95
CA GLY A 218 0.84 18.59 35.44
C GLY A 218 0.38 17.75 34.28
N GLU A 219 -0.90 17.84 33.93
CA GLU A 219 -1.53 17.00 32.87
C GLU A 219 -0.87 17.10 31.49
N ARG A 220 -0.08 18.16 31.26
CA ARG A 220 0.56 18.41 29.94
C ARG A 220 2.08 18.40 29.96
N ALA A 221 2.72 18.11 31.12
CA ALA A 221 4.18 18.13 31.18
C ALA A 221 4.86 17.19 30.17
N ASP A 222 4.23 16.06 29.87
CA ASP A 222 4.69 15.12 28.86
C ASP A 222 4.40 15.53 27.41
N SER A 223 3.63 16.58 27.19
CA SER A 223 3.25 17.07 25.87
C SER A 223 4.03 18.34 25.46
N VAL A 224 4.84 18.90 26.36
CA VAL A 224 5.69 20.06 26.06
C VAL A 224 7.08 19.58 25.72
N PHE A 225 7.50 19.87 24.49
CA PHE A 225 8.80 19.49 23.94
C PHE A 225 9.71 20.71 23.85
N TYR A 226 11.02 20.48 23.95
CA TYR A 226 12.04 21.52 23.79
C TYR A 226 12.75 21.38 22.44
N PHE A 227 13.13 22.51 21.82
CA PHE A 227 13.82 22.62 20.55
C PHE A 227 14.82 23.78 20.55
#